data_dafe2f6b2b292def2e5d13eb72a2e818
#
_entry.id   dafe2f6b2b292def2e5d13eb72a2e818
#
_cell.length_a   1.000
_cell.length_b   1.000
_cell.length_c   1.000
_cell.angle_alpha   90.00
_cell.angle_beta   90.00
_cell.angle_gamma   90.00
#
_symmetry.space_group_name_H-M   'P 1'
#
loop_
_entity.id
_entity.type
_entity.pdbx_description
1 polymer ?
#
loop_
_entity_poly.entity_id
_entity_poly.type
_entity_poly.pdbx_seq_one_letter_code
_entity_poly.pdbx_strand_id
1 'polypeptide(L)'
;MTDRRIDGFFYGLFMDSDILRESQVVAVSPRRAYVDGYALCIGRRATLVPNPGARAYCMVFALTHDELEKLYAAPGLEQYRPEAILAHTMEGETLPALCYNLREAPGPDEANTEYAARLRAVLGKLEFPPEYLASIP
;
A
#
# COMPACT_ATOMS: atom_id res chain seq x y z
N MET A 1 15.39 12.92 -21.89
CA MET A 1 14.14 13.37 -21.29
C MET A 1 13.80 12.51 -20.09
N THR A 2 13.44 13.13 -18.98
CA THR A 2 13.14 12.40 -17.75
C THR A 2 11.65 12.11 -17.69
N ASP A 3 11.27 10.87 -17.44
CA ASP A 3 9.88 10.51 -17.26
C ASP A 3 9.33 11.15 -15.99
N ARG A 4 8.10 11.61 -16.07
CA ARG A 4 7.41 12.13 -14.90
C ARG A 4 7.09 11.00 -13.93
N ARG A 5 7.30 11.29 -12.65
CA ARG A 5 6.99 10.34 -11.59
C ARG A 5 5.93 10.89 -10.67
N ILE A 6 5.11 9.98 -10.15
CA ILE A 6 4.10 10.31 -9.15
C ILE A 6 4.38 9.49 -7.91
N ASP A 7 3.99 10.01 -6.76
CA ASP A 7 4.14 9.28 -5.51
C ASP A 7 3.01 8.27 -5.37
N GLY A 8 3.37 7.00 -5.28
CA GLY A 8 2.44 5.91 -5.05
C GLY A 8 2.48 5.44 -3.61
N PHE A 9 1.32 5.25 -3.01
CA PHE A 9 1.15 4.81 -1.63
C PHE A 9 0.84 3.33 -1.64
N PHE A 10 1.71 2.51 -1.04
CA PHE A 10 1.55 1.06 -1.02
C PHE A 10 1.43 0.56 0.41
N TYR A 11 0.31 -0.07 0.72
CA TYR A 11 0.00 -0.58 2.06
C TYR A 11 0.04 -2.10 2.15
N GLY A 12 0.19 -2.77 1.01
CA GLY A 12 0.24 -4.23 0.91
C GLY A 12 1.64 -4.74 0.58
N LEU A 13 1.71 -5.87 -0.10
CA LEU A 13 2.99 -6.54 -0.39
C LEU A 13 3.90 -5.73 -1.30
N PHE A 14 3.36 -4.81 -2.10
CA PHE A 14 4.19 -3.91 -2.91
C PHE A 14 5.02 -2.93 -2.09
N MET A 15 4.83 -2.88 -0.77
CA MET A 15 5.74 -2.15 0.10
C MET A 15 7.16 -2.70 0.03
N ASP A 16 7.31 -3.96 -0.30
CA ASP A 16 8.60 -4.61 -0.42
C ASP A 16 9.17 -4.34 -1.81
N SER A 17 10.30 -3.62 -1.88
CA SER A 17 10.93 -3.28 -3.15
C SER A 17 11.39 -4.53 -3.93
N ASP A 18 11.67 -5.64 -3.24
CA ASP A 18 12.02 -6.88 -3.92
C ASP A 18 10.82 -7.44 -4.69
N ILE A 19 9.62 -7.30 -4.13
CA ILE A 19 8.39 -7.73 -4.81
C ILE A 19 8.10 -6.84 -6.02
N LEU A 20 8.32 -5.52 -5.89
CA LEU A 20 8.21 -4.62 -7.03
C LEU A 20 9.17 -4.99 -8.15
N ARG A 21 10.38 -5.39 -7.78
CA ARG A 21 11.40 -5.78 -8.76
C ARG A 21 10.98 -7.02 -9.53
N GLU A 22 10.27 -7.96 -8.91
CA GLU A 22 9.71 -9.13 -9.58
C GLU A 22 8.72 -8.73 -10.68
N SER A 23 8.07 -7.59 -10.52
CA SER A 23 7.17 -7.01 -11.52
C SER A 23 7.89 -6.07 -12.48
N GLN A 24 9.23 -6.07 -12.45
CA GLN A 24 10.08 -5.23 -13.30
C GLN A 24 9.89 -3.73 -13.03
N VAL A 25 9.58 -3.39 -11.78
CA VAL A 25 9.45 -2.00 -11.33
C VAL A 25 10.55 -1.72 -10.33
N VAL A 26 11.29 -0.63 -10.55
CA VAL A 26 12.34 -0.20 -9.64
C VAL A 26 11.80 0.88 -8.72
N ALA A 27 11.78 0.60 -7.42
CA ALA A 27 11.35 1.57 -6.43
C ALA A 27 12.34 2.72 -6.34
N VAL A 28 11.84 3.95 -6.47
CA VAL A 28 12.64 5.17 -6.39
C VAL A 28 12.14 6.02 -5.24
N SER A 29 13.06 6.64 -4.52
CA SER A 29 12.75 7.54 -3.39
C SER A 29 11.83 6.90 -2.34
N PRO A 30 12.23 5.75 -1.78
CA PRO A 30 11.40 5.06 -0.79
C PRO A 30 11.24 5.89 0.49
N ARG A 31 10.01 5.99 1.00
CA ARG A 31 9.73 6.71 2.24
C ARG A 31 8.71 5.92 3.04
N ARG A 32 9.00 5.66 4.31
CA ARG A 32 8.01 5.09 5.23
C ARG A 32 7.01 6.19 5.59
N ALA A 33 5.73 5.86 5.57
CA ALA A 33 4.69 6.85 5.78
C ALA A 33 3.45 6.21 6.41
N TYR A 34 2.43 7.04 6.65
CA TYR A 34 1.14 6.58 7.11
C TYR A 34 0.04 7.53 6.60
N VAL A 35 -1.19 7.04 6.65
CA VAL A 35 -2.38 7.85 6.38
C VAL A 35 -3.31 7.74 7.58
N ASP A 36 -3.90 8.87 7.98
CA ASP A 36 -4.89 8.90 9.05
C ASP A 36 -6.30 8.83 8.45
N GLY A 37 -7.22 8.25 9.18
CA GLY A 37 -8.61 8.14 8.77
C GLY A 37 -8.92 6.93 7.89
N TYR A 38 -8.00 5.99 7.81
CA TYR A 38 -8.16 4.76 7.03
C TYR A 38 -7.67 3.56 7.83
N ALA A 39 -8.36 2.44 7.66
CA ALA A 39 -7.95 1.16 8.25
C ALA A 39 -7.66 0.16 7.15
N LEU A 40 -6.65 -0.68 7.36
CA LEU A 40 -6.36 -1.80 6.48
C LEU A 40 -7.40 -2.89 6.71
N CYS A 41 -8.00 -3.37 5.64
CA CYS A 41 -8.97 -4.45 5.67
C CYS A 41 -8.49 -5.56 4.73
N ILE A 42 -8.35 -6.78 5.26
CA ILE A 42 -7.87 -7.92 4.49
C ILE A 42 -9.01 -8.92 4.34
N GLY A 43 -9.54 -9.03 3.13
CA GLY A 43 -10.39 -10.13 2.74
C GLY A 43 -9.59 -11.04 1.83
N ARG A 44 -10.17 -11.48 0.74
CA ARG A 44 -9.40 -12.19 -0.30
C ARG A 44 -8.28 -11.30 -0.82
N ARG A 45 -8.54 -9.98 -0.84
CA ARG A 45 -7.59 -8.94 -1.21
C ARG A 45 -7.60 -7.87 -0.15
N ALA A 46 -6.50 -7.14 -0.04
CA ALA A 46 -6.37 -6.05 0.91
C ALA A 46 -6.84 -4.74 0.28
N THR A 47 -7.41 -3.88 1.12
CA THR A 47 -7.78 -2.52 0.74
C THR A 47 -7.78 -1.63 1.97
N LEU A 48 -7.75 -0.32 1.76
CA LEU A 48 -8.00 0.63 2.84
C LEU A 48 -9.48 1.02 2.82
N VAL A 49 -10.06 1.16 3.98
CA VAL A 49 -11.44 1.63 4.14
C VAL A 49 -11.44 2.85 5.05
N PRO A 50 -12.33 3.84 4.80
CA PRO A 50 -12.44 4.98 5.70
C PRO A 50 -12.80 4.52 7.11
N ASN A 51 -12.06 5.01 8.09
CA ASN A 51 -12.27 4.69 9.49
C ASN A 51 -11.70 5.82 10.35
N PRO A 52 -12.53 6.75 10.83
CA PRO A 52 -12.06 7.86 11.67
C PRO A 52 -11.33 7.33 12.90
N GLY A 53 -10.16 7.90 13.17
CA GLY A 53 -9.34 7.49 14.30
C GLY A 53 -8.37 6.35 14.00
N ALA A 54 -8.48 5.72 12.83
CA ALA A 54 -7.54 4.68 12.43
C ALA A 54 -6.34 5.26 11.69
N ARG A 55 -5.28 4.48 11.61
CA ARG A 55 -4.07 4.83 10.87
C ARG A 55 -3.54 3.60 10.14
N ALA A 56 -3.17 3.77 8.88
CA ALA A 56 -2.57 2.71 8.08
C ALA A 56 -1.15 3.11 7.69
N TYR A 57 -0.21 2.22 7.85
CA TYR A 57 1.18 2.43 7.50
C TYR A 57 1.48 1.94 6.09
N CYS A 58 2.46 2.55 5.45
CA CYS A 58 2.75 2.30 4.05
C CYS A 58 4.17 2.66 3.67
N MET A 59 4.55 2.28 2.45
CA MET A 59 5.69 2.85 1.76
C MET A 59 5.20 3.74 0.64
N VAL A 60 5.88 4.87 0.45
CA VAL A 60 5.66 5.74 -0.70
C VAL A 60 6.87 5.63 -1.60
N PHE A 61 6.62 5.33 -2.87
CA PHE A 61 7.67 5.27 -3.90
C PHE A 61 7.30 6.21 -5.04
N ALA A 62 8.31 6.78 -5.68
CA ALA A 62 8.11 7.57 -6.90
C ALA A 62 8.14 6.62 -8.10
N LEU A 63 7.07 6.59 -8.87
CA LEU A 63 6.88 5.69 -10.00
C LEU A 63 6.39 6.46 -11.21
N THR A 64 6.70 5.96 -12.40
CA THR A 64 6.11 6.52 -13.62
C THR A 64 4.67 6.04 -13.77
N HIS A 65 3.88 6.74 -14.58
CA HIS A 65 2.52 6.32 -14.90
C HIS A 65 2.49 4.91 -15.49
N ASP A 66 3.42 4.62 -16.39
CA ASP A 66 3.49 3.30 -17.04
C ASP A 66 3.79 2.19 -16.02
N GLU A 67 4.67 2.46 -15.07
CA GLU A 67 4.97 1.49 -14.01
C GLU A 67 3.74 1.20 -13.14
N LEU A 68 2.99 2.23 -12.76
CA LEU A 68 1.76 2.05 -11.98
C LEU A 68 0.71 1.27 -12.77
N GLU A 69 0.50 1.61 -14.04
CA GLU A 69 -0.43 0.87 -14.88
C GLU A 69 -0.04 -0.60 -14.99
N LYS A 70 1.25 -0.87 -15.16
CA LYS A 70 1.77 -2.22 -15.26
C LYS A 70 1.50 -3.03 -14.00
N LEU A 71 1.72 -2.43 -12.81
CA LEU A 71 1.48 -3.11 -11.54
C LEU A 71 0.02 -3.53 -11.40
N TYR A 72 -0.91 -2.62 -11.72
CA TYR A 72 -2.34 -2.86 -11.51
C TYR A 72 -3.05 -3.45 -12.71
N ALA A 73 -2.32 -3.74 -13.78
CA ALA A 73 -2.81 -4.55 -14.90
C ALA A 73 -2.67 -6.05 -14.65
N ALA A 74 -1.98 -6.45 -13.58
CA ALA A 74 -1.77 -7.86 -13.26
C ALA A 74 -3.11 -8.57 -13.01
N PRO A 75 -3.22 -9.86 -13.38
CA PRO A 75 -4.46 -10.61 -13.14
C PRO A 75 -4.86 -10.57 -11.67
N GLY A 76 -6.15 -10.33 -11.42
CA GLY A 76 -6.69 -10.24 -10.08
C GLY A 76 -6.68 -8.85 -9.47
N LEU A 77 -6.09 -7.86 -10.13
CA LEU A 77 -6.02 -6.48 -9.62
C LEU A 77 -6.92 -5.52 -10.37
N GLU A 78 -7.80 -6.02 -11.25
CA GLU A 78 -8.64 -5.19 -12.11
C GLU A 78 -9.67 -4.36 -11.34
N GLN A 79 -9.99 -4.77 -10.12
CA GLN A 79 -11.01 -4.09 -9.31
C GLN A 79 -10.46 -2.91 -8.51
N TYR A 80 -9.13 -2.73 -8.50
CA TYR A 80 -8.53 -1.60 -7.80
C TYR A 80 -8.71 -0.30 -8.56
N ARG A 81 -9.00 0.76 -7.82
CA ARG A 81 -9.21 2.10 -8.38
C ARG A 81 -8.30 3.10 -7.66
N PRO A 82 -7.73 4.07 -8.38
CA PRO A 82 -6.87 5.06 -7.76
C PRO A 82 -7.65 6.09 -6.95
N GLU A 83 -7.08 6.47 -5.82
CA GLU A 83 -7.57 7.54 -4.96
C GLU A 83 -6.42 8.41 -4.53
N ALA A 84 -6.62 9.73 -4.52
CA ALA A 84 -5.61 10.65 -3.99
C ALA A 84 -5.77 10.72 -2.46
N ILE A 85 -4.66 10.57 -1.75
CA ILE A 85 -4.64 10.68 -0.29
C ILE A 85 -3.49 11.57 0.14
N LEU A 86 -3.55 12.04 1.39
CA LEU A 86 -2.43 12.74 2.00
C LEU A 86 -1.64 11.75 2.86
N ALA A 87 -0.40 11.51 2.46
CA ALA A 87 0.51 10.65 3.20
C ALA A 87 1.40 11.51 4.10
N HIS A 88 1.66 11.02 5.30
CA HIS A 88 2.57 11.67 6.25
C HIS A 88 3.79 10.78 6.37
N THR A 89 4.97 11.31 6.00
CA THR A 89 6.20 10.54 6.11
C THR A 89 6.65 10.47 7.56
N MET A 90 7.41 9.44 7.90
CA MET A 90 7.98 9.30 9.24
C MET A 90 8.95 10.44 9.59
N GLU A 91 9.40 11.18 8.59
CA GLU A 91 10.31 12.32 8.75
C GLU A 91 9.57 13.64 8.92
N GLY A 92 8.23 13.63 8.90
CA GLY A 92 7.44 14.81 9.16
C GLY A 92 6.92 15.57 7.94
N GLU A 93 7.10 15.04 6.75
CA GLU A 93 6.56 15.65 5.55
C GLU A 93 5.13 15.18 5.30
N THR A 94 4.33 16.03 4.67
CA THR A 94 2.98 15.66 4.19
C THR A 94 2.97 15.83 2.68
N LEU A 95 2.55 14.79 1.97
CA LEU A 95 2.53 14.82 0.52
C LEU A 95 1.33 14.09 -0.04
N PRO A 96 0.79 14.55 -1.18
CA PRO A 96 -0.25 13.81 -1.86
C PRO A 96 0.34 12.58 -2.53
N ALA A 97 -0.38 11.46 -2.45
CA ALA A 97 0.04 10.22 -3.05
C ALA A 97 -1.15 9.50 -3.66
N LEU A 98 -0.89 8.67 -4.66
CA LEU A 98 -1.92 7.89 -5.32
C LEU A 98 -1.99 6.52 -4.69
N CYS A 99 -3.17 6.18 -4.19
CA CYS A 99 -3.45 4.93 -3.50
C CYS A 99 -4.48 4.14 -4.28
N TYR A 100 -4.27 2.83 -4.45
CA TYR A 100 -5.21 1.98 -5.17
C TYR A 100 -6.01 1.14 -4.18
N ASN A 101 -7.33 1.31 -4.19
CA ASN A 101 -8.24 0.63 -3.29
C ASN A 101 -9.35 -0.08 -4.05
N LEU A 102 -9.94 -1.08 -3.39
CA LEU A 102 -11.15 -1.74 -3.90
C LEU A 102 -12.33 -0.80 -3.72
N ARG A 103 -13.31 -0.87 -4.64
CA ARG A 103 -14.52 -0.05 -4.55
C ARG A 103 -15.37 -0.44 -3.35
N GLU A 104 -15.38 -1.75 -3.03
CA GLU A 104 -16.19 -2.28 -1.96
C GLU A 104 -15.30 -2.94 -0.92
N ALA A 105 -15.63 -2.72 0.34
CA ALA A 105 -14.93 -3.37 1.43
C ALA A 105 -15.14 -4.89 1.37
N PRO A 106 -14.14 -5.70 1.76
CA PRO A 106 -14.32 -7.14 1.85
C PRO A 106 -15.44 -7.50 2.80
N GLY A 107 -16.15 -8.58 2.50
CA GLY A 107 -17.17 -9.09 3.39
C GLY A 107 -16.58 -9.66 4.69
N PRO A 108 -17.39 -9.76 5.76
CA PRO A 108 -16.90 -10.24 7.06
C PRO A 108 -16.46 -11.72 7.03
N ASP A 109 -16.92 -12.48 6.04
CA ASP A 109 -16.55 -13.89 5.91
C ASP A 109 -15.28 -14.12 5.07
N GLU A 110 -14.75 -13.06 4.48
CA GLU A 110 -13.54 -13.16 3.68
C GLU A 110 -12.31 -13.12 4.58
N ALA A 111 -11.33 -13.92 4.24
CA ALA A 111 -10.06 -13.95 4.94
C ALA A 111 -8.96 -14.42 3.99
N ASN A 112 -7.73 -14.07 4.31
CA ASN A 112 -6.56 -14.55 3.60
C ASN A 112 -5.40 -14.60 4.59
N THR A 113 -5.30 -15.70 5.33
CA THR A 113 -4.31 -15.87 6.39
C THR A 113 -2.89 -15.91 5.86
N GLU A 114 -2.70 -16.47 4.66
CA GLU A 114 -1.39 -16.51 4.03
C GLU A 114 -0.90 -15.10 3.68
N TYR A 115 -1.79 -14.30 3.07
CA TYR A 115 -1.48 -12.90 2.75
C TYR A 115 -1.15 -12.11 4.02
N ALA A 116 -1.96 -12.27 5.07
CA ALA A 116 -1.75 -11.56 6.32
C ALA A 116 -0.40 -11.91 6.94
N ALA A 117 0.01 -13.17 6.90
CA ALA A 117 1.30 -13.60 7.42
C ALA A 117 2.45 -13.00 6.60
N ARG A 118 2.32 -12.99 5.29
CA ARG A 118 3.33 -12.37 4.41
C ARG A 118 3.43 -10.87 4.65
N LEU A 119 2.28 -10.22 4.84
CA LEU A 119 2.26 -8.79 5.10
C LEU A 119 2.92 -8.45 6.43
N ARG A 120 2.66 -9.23 7.49
CA ARG A 120 3.33 -9.03 8.77
C ARG A 120 4.86 -9.14 8.63
N ALA A 121 5.33 -10.10 7.83
CA ALA A 121 6.76 -10.26 7.59
C ALA A 121 7.37 -9.05 6.88
N VAL A 122 6.66 -8.51 5.88
CA VAL A 122 7.11 -7.30 5.17
C VAL A 122 7.14 -6.11 6.10
N LEU A 123 6.09 -5.92 6.91
CA LEU A 123 6.01 -4.81 7.86
C LEU A 123 7.15 -4.88 8.90
N GLY A 124 7.47 -6.07 9.36
CA GLY A 124 8.58 -6.28 10.30
C GLY A 124 9.94 -5.98 9.66
N LYS A 125 10.14 -6.43 8.42
CA LYS A 125 11.34 -6.15 7.65
C LYS A 125 11.56 -4.64 7.46
N LEU A 126 10.46 -3.89 7.30
CA LEU A 126 10.50 -2.45 7.12
C LEU A 126 10.48 -1.67 8.44
N GLU A 127 10.49 -2.38 9.56
CA GLU A 127 10.57 -1.78 10.90
C GLU A 127 9.40 -0.85 11.25
N PHE A 128 8.18 -1.21 10.82
CA PHE A 128 6.98 -0.51 11.24
C PHE A 128 6.61 -0.84 12.69
N PRO A 129 5.78 -0.01 13.35
CA PRO A 129 5.47 -0.21 14.76
C PRO A 129 4.91 -1.61 15.06
N PRO A 130 5.39 -2.27 16.13
CA PRO A 130 4.90 -3.61 16.49
C PRO A 130 3.38 -3.65 16.73
N GLU A 131 2.80 -2.57 17.22
CA GLU A 131 1.36 -2.47 17.45
C GLU A 131 0.58 -2.61 16.15
N TYR A 132 1.11 -2.06 15.06
CA TYR A 132 0.49 -2.19 13.76
C TYR A 132 0.57 -3.62 13.24
N LEU A 133 1.72 -4.28 13.39
CA LEU A 133 1.87 -5.67 13.01
C LEU A 133 0.88 -6.55 13.79
N ALA A 134 0.70 -6.28 15.07
CA ALA A 134 -0.22 -7.03 15.93
C ALA A 134 -1.68 -6.84 15.51
N SER A 135 -2.01 -5.74 14.85
CA SER A 135 -3.36 -5.45 14.37
C SER A 135 -3.72 -6.22 13.10
N ILE A 136 -2.75 -6.80 12.40
CA ILE A 136 -2.99 -7.57 11.18
C ILE A 136 -3.59 -8.92 11.56
N PRO A 137 -4.73 -9.27 10.97
CA PRO A 137 -5.45 -10.52 11.33
C PRO A 137 -4.64 -11.78 11.14
#